data_b98251af1373844c9ada3029eb765b98
#
_entry.id   b98251af1373844c9ada3029eb765b98
#
_cell.length_a   1.000
_cell.length_b   1.000
_cell.length_c   1.000
_cell.angle_alpha   90.00
_cell.angle_beta   90.00
_cell.angle_gamma   90.00
#
_symmetry.space_group_name_H-M   'P 1'
#
loop_
_entity.id
_entity.type
_entity.pdbx_description
1 polymer ?
#
loop_
_entity_poly.entity_id
_entity_poly.type
_entity_poly.pdbx_seq_one_letter_code
_entity_poly.pdbx_strand_id
1 'polypeptide(L)'
;SHYMMVPCLLLDKVMVFDCQKDFTLVSELAFDKGTGPRHGIFDRDHKQFFLVSELSNQVFVYSLTEDGAAGTDSSHNSISLPDFSMKLLQICPILPLDAVYEESPASAAIRLSPDQRFLYVSTRFAELITVFKTSHGRLEQIQQTGCGGIHPRDMVLTPDGRYLLVANRTQGGLVSFQLNPETGELLDICSRVPAPEAVSIVLSQHTI
;
A
#
# COMPACT_ATOMS: atom_id res chain seq x y z
N SER A 1 -15.38 6.62 9.26
CA SER A 1 -14.67 6.01 10.40
C SER A 1 -14.03 7.11 11.25
N HIS A 2 -14.03 6.94 12.56
CA HIS A 2 -13.36 7.84 13.52
C HIS A 2 -12.05 7.22 14.05
N TYR A 3 -11.65 6.09 13.52
CA TYR A 3 -10.41 5.44 13.88
C TYR A 3 -9.25 5.84 12.97
N MET A 4 -8.09 6.06 13.57
CA MET A 4 -6.82 6.33 12.90
C MET A 4 -5.91 5.12 13.08
N MET A 5 -5.38 4.59 11.98
CA MET A 5 -4.42 3.49 11.98
C MET A 5 -3.01 4.01 11.76
N VAL A 6 -2.10 3.65 12.64
CA VAL A 6 -0.69 4.09 12.62
C VAL A 6 0.22 2.86 12.54
N PRO A 7 0.77 2.54 11.36
CA PRO A 7 1.77 1.50 11.23
C PRO A 7 3.07 1.89 11.95
N CYS A 8 3.56 1.00 12.79
CA CYS A 8 4.78 1.15 13.58
C CYS A 8 5.80 0.10 13.15
N LEU A 9 6.63 0.46 12.17
CA LEU A 9 7.53 -0.44 11.45
C LEU A 9 8.40 -1.31 12.38
N LEU A 10 9.15 -0.68 13.28
CA LEU A 10 10.09 -1.38 14.18
C LEU A 10 9.42 -2.11 15.35
N LEU A 11 8.12 -1.85 15.57
CA LEU A 11 7.35 -2.54 16.61
C LEU A 11 6.58 -3.73 16.05
N ASP A 12 6.60 -3.93 14.73
CA ASP A 12 5.78 -4.94 14.05
C ASP A 12 4.30 -4.85 14.45
N LYS A 13 3.76 -3.61 14.50
CA LYS A 13 2.39 -3.34 14.92
C LYS A 13 1.73 -2.27 14.08
N VAL A 14 0.39 -2.30 14.03
CA VAL A 14 -0.44 -1.15 13.67
C VAL A 14 -1.22 -0.74 14.93
N MET A 15 -1.03 0.48 15.39
CA MET A 15 -1.78 1.06 16.49
C MET A 15 -3.07 1.69 15.98
N VAL A 16 -4.18 1.49 16.69
CA VAL A 16 -5.49 2.04 16.35
C VAL A 16 -5.93 3.01 17.44
N PHE A 17 -6.18 4.25 17.02
CA PHE A 17 -6.58 5.33 17.90
C PHE A 17 -8.02 5.76 17.58
N ASP A 18 -8.79 6.04 18.62
CA ASP A 18 -10.11 6.66 18.52
C ASP A 18 -9.97 8.18 18.49
N CYS A 19 -10.21 8.78 17.32
CA CYS A 19 -10.08 10.24 17.13
C CYS A 19 -11.18 11.03 17.85
N GLN A 20 -12.30 10.41 18.22
CA GLN A 20 -13.38 11.05 18.98
C GLN A 20 -13.13 11.03 20.49
N LYS A 21 -12.20 10.19 20.95
CA LYS A 21 -11.79 10.05 22.34
C LYS A 21 -10.37 10.57 22.57
N ASP A 22 -10.10 11.77 22.09
CA ASP A 22 -8.81 12.45 22.27
C ASP A 22 -7.61 11.59 21.84
N PHE A 23 -7.74 10.92 20.70
CA PHE A 23 -6.73 10.01 20.15
C PHE A 23 -6.29 8.92 21.15
N THR A 24 -7.21 8.41 21.92
CA THR A 24 -6.92 7.28 22.83
C THR A 24 -6.59 6.03 22.03
N LEU A 25 -5.51 5.34 22.41
CA LEU A 25 -5.17 4.02 21.87
C LEU A 25 -6.23 2.99 22.30
N VAL A 26 -6.93 2.40 21.33
CA VAL A 26 -8.05 1.48 21.60
C VAL A 26 -7.78 0.05 21.16
N SER A 27 -6.80 -0.16 20.26
CA SER A 27 -6.41 -1.51 19.83
C SER A 27 -5.02 -1.53 19.20
N GLU A 28 -4.42 -2.70 19.11
CA GLU A 28 -3.19 -2.97 18.39
C GLU A 28 -3.35 -4.21 17.52
N LEU A 29 -2.89 -4.12 16.27
CA LEU A 29 -2.75 -5.25 15.37
C LEU A 29 -1.29 -5.66 15.34
N ALA A 30 -0.96 -6.83 15.88
CA ALA A 30 0.40 -7.34 15.95
C ALA A 30 0.72 -8.24 14.74
N PHE A 31 1.97 -8.20 14.31
CA PHE A 31 2.52 -9.00 13.22
C PHE A 31 3.72 -9.82 13.72
N ASP A 32 4.10 -10.81 12.93
CA ASP A 32 5.32 -11.57 13.19
C ASP A 32 6.54 -10.64 13.16
N LYS A 33 7.54 -10.98 13.97
CA LYS A 33 8.77 -10.21 14.06
C LYS A 33 9.47 -10.09 12.71
N GLY A 34 9.79 -8.86 12.33
CA GLY A 34 10.44 -8.54 11.06
C GLY A 34 9.46 -8.33 9.89
N THR A 35 8.16 -8.20 10.15
CA THR A 35 7.17 -7.82 9.14
C THR A 35 7.35 -6.37 8.71
N GLY A 36 7.47 -5.45 9.65
CA GLY A 36 7.65 -4.02 9.39
C GLY A 36 6.46 -3.38 8.66
N PRO A 37 5.26 -3.29 9.25
CA PRO A 37 4.12 -2.61 8.64
C PRO A 37 4.46 -1.13 8.39
N ARG A 38 4.11 -0.62 7.19
CA ARG A 38 4.58 0.69 6.75
C ARG A 38 3.49 1.65 6.31
N HIS A 39 2.81 1.37 5.21
CA HIS A 39 1.73 2.20 4.66
C HIS A 39 0.47 1.37 4.46
N GLY A 40 -0.68 1.99 4.74
CA GLY A 40 -1.99 1.39 4.48
C GLY A 40 -2.89 2.32 3.69
N ILE A 41 -3.83 1.75 2.98
CA ILE A 41 -4.86 2.46 2.23
C ILE A 41 -6.21 1.74 2.37
N PHE A 42 -7.26 2.52 2.60
CA PHE A 42 -8.63 2.01 2.57
C PHE A 42 -9.19 2.08 1.15
N ASP A 43 -10.08 1.17 0.81
CA ASP A 43 -10.94 1.36 -0.35
C ASP A 43 -11.93 2.52 -0.10
N ARG A 44 -12.58 3.02 -1.16
CA ARG A 44 -13.49 4.18 -1.10
C ARG A 44 -14.65 3.96 -0.14
N ASP A 45 -15.17 2.73 -0.10
CA ASP A 45 -16.34 2.37 0.70
C ASP A 45 -15.96 1.96 2.14
N HIS A 46 -14.69 2.02 2.50
CA HIS A 46 -14.13 1.58 3.78
C HIS A 46 -14.51 0.14 4.16
N LYS A 47 -14.63 -0.75 3.15
CA LYS A 47 -14.89 -2.18 3.35
C LYS A 47 -13.64 -3.02 3.35
N GLN A 48 -12.52 -2.44 2.85
CA GLN A 48 -11.24 -3.11 2.77
C GLN A 48 -10.11 -2.19 3.23
N PHE A 49 -9.08 -2.80 3.80
CA PHE A 49 -7.83 -2.15 4.13
C PHE A 49 -6.67 -2.97 3.56
N PHE A 50 -5.80 -2.30 2.85
CA PHE A 50 -4.58 -2.88 2.28
C PHE A 50 -3.38 -2.29 3.01
N LEU A 51 -2.54 -3.14 3.58
CA LEU A 51 -1.35 -2.74 4.32
C LEU A 51 -0.12 -3.33 3.65
N VAL A 52 0.85 -2.50 3.29
CA VAL A 52 2.15 -2.96 2.82
C VAL A 52 3.15 -3.05 3.98
N SER A 53 3.90 -4.14 4.03
CA SER A 53 5.03 -4.30 4.92
C SER A 53 6.35 -4.02 4.21
N GLU A 54 7.22 -3.26 4.86
CA GLU A 54 8.53 -2.87 4.31
C GLU A 54 9.52 -4.03 4.35
N LEU A 55 9.59 -4.75 5.48
CA LEU A 55 10.65 -5.74 5.72
C LEU A 55 10.31 -7.12 5.18
N SER A 56 9.05 -7.57 5.32
CA SER A 56 8.63 -8.87 4.78
C SER A 56 8.17 -8.80 3.32
N ASN A 57 8.05 -7.60 2.74
CA ASN A 57 7.63 -7.39 1.35
C ASN A 57 6.32 -8.12 1.01
N GLN A 58 5.29 -7.85 1.81
CA GLN A 58 3.96 -8.44 1.67
C GLN A 58 2.88 -7.37 1.65
N VAL A 59 1.75 -7.68 1.02
CA VAL A 59 0.51 -6.92 1.18
C VAL A 59 -0.46 -7.76 2.00
N PHE A 60 -0.94 -7.20 3.09
CA PHE A 60 -1.99 -7.74 3.93
C PHE A 60 -3.33 -7.13 3.50
N VAL A 61 -4.31 -7.98 3.24
CA VAL A 61 -5.65 -7.58 2.82
C VAL A 61 -6.64 -7.89 3.93
N TYR A 62 -7.37 -6.88 4.38
CA TYR A 62 -8.37 -7.03 5.42
C TYR A 62 -9.77 -6.67 4.91
N SER A 63 -10.79 -7.39 5.38
CA SER A 63 -12.17 -6.92 5.33
C SER A 63 -12.49 -6.09 6.56
N LEU A 64 -13.36 -5.10 6.38
CA LEU A 64 -13.83 -4.22 7.44
C LEU A 64 -15.34 -4.37 7.56
N THR A 65 -15.86 -4.35 8.79
CA THR A 65 -17.29 -4.28 9.08
C THR A 65 -17.57 -3.23 10.12
N GLU A 66 -18.66 -2.48 9.93
CA GLU A 66 -19.11 -1.45 10.87
C GLU A 66 -19.92 -2.03 12.04
N ASP A 67 -20.43 -3.24 11.87
CA ASP A 67 -21.11 -3.94 12.95
C ASP A 67 -20.09 -4.65 13.82
N GLY A 68 -19.98 -4.21 15.07
CA GLY A 68 -19.22 -4.88 16.12
C GLY A 68 -19.83 -6.25 16.46
N ALA A 69 -20.03 -7.11 15.46
CA ALA A 69 -20.31 -8.50 15.68
C ALA A 69 -19.06 -9.07 16.36
N ALA A 70 -19.10 -9.11 17.70
CA ALA A 70 -18.10 -9.72 18.56
C ALA A 70 -17.94 -11.21 18.20
N GLY A 71 -17.30 -11.46 17.07
CA GLY A 71 -16.65 -12.73 16.81
C GLY A 71 -15.41 -12.74 17.70
N THR A 72 -15.42 -13.60 18.71
CA THR A 72 -14.30 -13.90 19.58
C THR A 72 -13.18 -14.62 18.81
N ASP A 73 -12.84 -14.12 17.62
CA ASP A 73 -11.71 -14.62 16.86
C ASP A 73 -10.46 -13.89 17.35
N SER A 74 -9.83 -14.45 18.37
CA SER A 74 -8.55 -14.02 18.93
C SER A 74 -7.36 -14.42 18.03
N SER A 75 -7.57 -14.47 16.72
CA SER A 75 -6.47 -14.65 15.78
C SER A 75 -5.55 -13.42 15.83
N HIS A 76 -4.25 -13.62 15.82
CA HIS A 76 -3.21 -12.59 15.98
C HIS A 76 -3.27 -11.46 14.95
N ASN A 77 -4.13 -11.58 13.93
CA ASN A 77 -4.26 -10.67 12.80
C ASN A 77 -5.69 -10.13 12.61
N SER A 78 -6.42 -9.89 13.69
CA SER A 78 -7.76 -9.30 13.63
C SER A 78 -7.97 -8.25 14.73
N ILE A 79 -8.86 -7.29 14.46
CA ILE A 79 -9.30 -6.27 15.42
C ILE A 79 -10.81 -6.41 15.58
N SER A 80 -11.29 -6.36 16.83
CA SER A 80 -12.71 -6.27 17.14
C SER A 80 -12.91 -5.14 18.16
N LEU A 81 -13.59 -4.09 17.72
CA LEU A 81 -14.06 -2.96 18.53
C LEU A 81 -15.59 -2.94 18.51
N PRO A 82 -16.27 -2.22 19.41
CA PRO A 82 -17.73 -2.23 19.51
C PRO A 82 -18.49 -1.91 18.22
N ASP A 83 -17.93 -1.07 17.38
CA ASP A 83 -18.51 -0.54 16.14
C ASP A 83 -17.60 -0.72 14.91
N PHE A 84 -16.54 -1.51 15.06
CA PHE A 84 -15.57 -1.74 14.00
C PHE A 84 -14.86 -3.08 14.17
N SER A 85 -14.83 -3.88 13.14
CA SER A 85 -13.98 -5.07 13.12
C SER A 85 -13.18 -5.17 11.84
N MET A 86 -12.01 -5.79 11.96
CA MET A 86 -11.07 -5.99 10.86
C MET A 86 -10.58 -7.43 10.86
N LYS A 87 -10.79 -8.14 9.75
CA LYS A 87 -10.41 -9.55 9.59
C LYS A 87 -9.45 -9.71 8.41
N LEU A 88 -8.34 -10.42 8.65
CA LEU A 88 -7.40 -10.78 7.60
C LEU A 88 -8.05 -11.72 6.57
N LEU A 89 -7.99 -11.35 5.29
CA LEU A 89 -8.47 -12.14 4.15
C LEU A 89 -7.35 -12.83 3.39
N GLN A 90 -6.21 -12.12 3.24
CA GLN A 90 -5.11 -12.59 2.40
C GLN A 90 -3.79 -11.95 2.81
N ILE A 91 -2.70 -12.69 2.64
CA ILE A 91 -1.32 -12.19 2.63
C ILE A 91 -0.76 -12.50 1.24
N CYS A 92 -0.34 -11.45 0.52
CA CYS A 92 0.24 -11.56 -0.81
C CYS A 92 1.73 -11.24 -0.77
N PRO A 93 2.63 -12.13 -1.21
CA PRO A 93 4.01 -11.75 -1.46
C PRO A 93 4.06 -10.71 -2.61
N ILE A 94 4.96 -9.74 -2.47
CA ILE A 94 5.18 -8.70 -3.48
C ILE A 94 6.27 -9.15 -4.46
N LEU A 95 7.26 -9.86 -3.96
CA LEU A 95 8.42 -10.31 -4.73
C LEU A 95 8.37 -11.84 -4.96
N PRO A 96 8.98 -12.34 -6.03
CA PRO A 96 9.18 -13.78 -6.22
C PRO A 96 9.97 -14.38 -5.05
N LEU A 97 9.55 -15.55 -4.58
CA LEU A 97 10.16 -16.22 -3.42
C LEU A 97 11.59 -16.71 -3.66
N ASP A 98 11.96 -16.93 -4.92
CA ASP A 98 13.26 -17.44 -5.37
C ASP A 98 14.19 -16.36 -5.94
N ALA A 99 13.74 -15.10 -5.93
CA ALA A 99 14.55 -14.02 -6.43
C ALA A 99 15.68 -13.64 -5.44
N VAL A 100 16.86 -13.42 -5.98
CA VAL A 100 18.04 -12.98 -5.22
C VAL A 100 18.31 -11.51 -5.54
N TYR A 101 18.47 -10.71 -4.51
CA TYR A 101 18.76 -9.29 -4.61
C TYR A 101 20.10 -8.98 -3.95
N GLU A 102 20.83 -8.00 -4.48
CA GLU A 102 22.13 -7.55 -3.91
C GLU A 102 21.94 -6.91 -2.53
N GLU A 103 20.86 -6.15 -2.36
CA GLU A 103 20.44 -5.56 -1.09
C GLU A 103 19.07 -6.10 -0.70
N SER A 104 18.76 -6.09 0.60
CA SER A 104 17.45 -6.53 1.09
C SER A 104 16.35 -5.61 0.55
N PRO A 105 15.41 -6.13 -0.25
CA PRO A 105 14.29 -5.34 -0.76
C PRO A 105 13.45 -4.75 0.37
N ALA A 106 12.91 -3.57 0.12
CA ALA A 106 12.13 -2.83 1.11
C ALA A 106 10.93 -2.16 0.43
N SER A 107 9.74 -2.75 0.57
CA SER A 107 8.53 -2.17 0.00
C SER A 107 8.18 -0.84 0.63
N ALA A 108 7.67 0.10 -0.17
CA ALA A 108 7.56 1.49 0.26
C ALA A 108 6.14 2.04 0.13
N ALA A 109 5.72 2.44 -1.06
CA ALA A 109 4.42 3.04 -1.27
C ALA A 109 3.38 2.01 -1.72
N ILE A 110 2.13 2.27 -1.36
CA ILE A 110 0.97 1.52 -1.81
C ILE A 110 -0.09 2.51 -2.30
N ARG A 111 -0.66 2.28 -3.47
CA ARG A 111 -1.71 3.12 -4.07
C ARG A 111 -2.77 2.27 -4.73
N LEU A 112 -4.03 2.66 -4.56
CA LEU A 112 -5.18 2.06 -5.23
C LEU A 112 -5.59 2.92 -6.42
N SER A 113 -5.93 2.31 -7.55
CA SER A 113 -6.43 3.05 -8.72
C SER A 113 -7.73 3.81 -8.38
N PRO A 114 -8.05 4.93 -9.07
CA PRO A 114 -9.28 5.68 -8.80
C PRO A 114 -10.56 4.87 -8.95
N ASP A 115 -10.56 3.85 -9.81
CA ASP A 115 -11.66 2.91 -10.00
C ASP A 115 -11.59 1.68 -9.07
N GLN A 116 -10.54 1.61 -8.23
CA GLN A 116 -10.30 0.57 -7.21
C GLN A 116 -10.10 -0.85 -7.76
N ARG A 117 -9.86 -0.99 -9.05
CA ARG A 117 -9.61 -2.30 -9.68
C ARG A 117 -8.17 -2.77 -9.58
N PHE A 118 -7.22 -1.85 -9.31
CA PHE A 118 -5.79 -2.15 -9.32
C PHE A 118 -5.07 -1.52 -8.12
N LEU A 119 -4.10 -2.28 -7.58
CA LEU A 119 -3.25 -1.86 -6.48
C LEU A 119 -1.79 -1.85 -6.95
N TYR A 120 -1.07 -0.78 -6.66
CA TYR A 120 0.32 -0.57 -7.04
C TYR A 120 1.20 -0.50 -5.79
N VAL A 121 2.31 -1.22 -5.81
CA VAL A 121 3.29 -1.24 -4.72
C VAL A 121 4.67 -0.97 -5.28
N SER A 122 5.42 -0.04 -4.67
CA SER A 122 6.83 0.18 -4.99
C SER A 122 7.74 -0.57 -4.04
N THR A 123 8.85 -1.13 -4.55
CA THR A 123 9.85 -1.84 -3.76
C THR A 123 11.23 -1.31 -4.08
N ARG A 124 11.87 -0.72 -3.06
CA ARG A 124 13.24 -0.20 -3.10
C ARG A 124 14.23 -1.35 -3.07
N PHE A 125 15.42 -1.16 -3.60
CA PHE A 125 16.50 -2.15 -3.71
C PHE A 125 16.21 -3.33 -4.66
N ALA A 126 14.96 -3.57 -4.97
CA ALA A 126 14.53 -4.37 -6.11
C ALA A 126 14.18 -3.47 -7.32
N GLU A 127 13.97 -2.18 -7.08
CA GLU A 127 13.67 -1.13 -8.07
C GLU A 127 12.45 -1.43 -8.93
N LEU A 128 11.42 -2.02 -8.28
CA LEU A 128 10.23 -2.53 -8.94
C LEU A 128 8.95 -1.77 -8.55
N ILE A 129 8.01 -1.78 -9.47
CA ILE A 129 6.59 -1.56 -9.22
C ILE A 129 5.87 -2.88 -9.47
N THR A 130 5.13 -3.35 -8.46
CA THR A 130 4.28 -4.53 -8.57
C THR A 130 2.83 -4.10 -8.67
N VAL A 131 2.11 -4.65 -9.65
CA VAL A 131 0.70 -4.37 -9.89
C VAL A 131 -0.14 -5.58 -9.53
N PHE A 132 -1.18 -5.34 -8.76
CA PHE A 132 -2.18 -6.35 -8.42
C PHE A 132 -3.54 -5.93 -8.96
N LYS A 133 -4.29 -6.89 -9.49
CA LYS A 133 -5.72 -6.76 -9.73
C LYS A 133 -6.48 -7.04 -8.44
N THR A 134 -7.45 -6.18 -8.10
CA THR A 134 -8.33 -6.39 -6.95
C THR A 134 -9.61 -7.06 -7.41
N SER A 135 -10.05 -8.10 -6.74
CA SER A 135 -11.33 -8.75 -7.01
C SER A 135 -11.89 -9.42 -5.76
N HIS A 136 -13.10 -9.05 -5.36
CA HIS A 136 -13.82 -9.65 -4.22
C HIS A 136 -12.96 -9.76 -2.94
N GLY A 137 -12.22 -8.72 -2.63
CA GLY A 137 -11.37 -8.70 -1.45
C GLY A 137 -10.07 -9.49 -1.57
N ARG A 138 -9.67 -9.85 -2.78
CA ARG A 138 -8.43 -10.57 -3.05
C ARG A 138 -7.57 -9.82 -4.06
N LEU A 139 -6.28 -10.05 -3.94
CA LEU A 139 -5.26 -9.54 -4.85
C LEU A 139 -4.71 -10.68 -5.71
N GLU A 140 -4.56 -10.40 -7.00
CA GLU A 140 -3.86 -11.23 -7.97
C GLU A 140 -2.74 -10.39 -8.59
N GLN A 141 -1.49 -10.85 -8.49
CA GLN A 141 -0.36 -10.14 -9.13
C GLN A 141 -0.45 -10.32 -10.64
N ILE A 142 -0.47 -9.20 -11.36
CA ILE A 142 -0.61 -9.18 -12.82
C ILE A 142 0.64 -8.68 -13.54
N GLN A 143 1.45 -7.84 -12.88
CA GLN A 143 2.67 -7.30 -13.46
C GLN A 143 3.73 -7.00 -12.40
N GLN A 144 5.00 -7.16 -12.78
CA GLN A 144 6.15 -6.55 -12.15
C GLN A 144 7.00 -5.87 -13.21
N THR A 145 7.40 -4.60 -12.98
CA THR A 145 8.22 -3.84 -13.92
C THR A 145 9.15 -2.89 -13.18
N GLY A 146 10.23 -2.46 -13.84
CA GLY A 146 11.17 -1.50 -13.27
C GLY A 146 10.50 -0.14 -13.00
N CYS A 147 10.88 0.51 -11.91
CA CYS A 147 10.35 1.82 -11.50
C CYS A 147 10.84 3.00 -12.36
N GLY A 148 11.71 2.73 -13.34
CA GLY A 148 12.29 3.77 -14.20
C GLY A 148 13.40 4.60 -13.57
N GLY A 149 13.85 4.24 -12.38
CA GLY A 149 14.91 4.91 -11.61
C GLY A 149 15.42 4.03 -10.49
N ILE A 150 15.93 4.64 -9.43
CA ILE A 150 16.48 3.95 -8.25
C ILE A 150 15.83 4.50 -6.98
N HIS A 151 15.44 3.60 -6.10
CA HIS A 151 14.82 3.86 -4.81
C HIS A 151 13.42 4.51 -4.92
N PRO A 152 12.42 3.80 -5.51
CA PRO A 152 11.06 4.29 -5.66
C PRO A 152 10.39 4.43 -4.28
N ARG A 153 10.34 5.67 -3.76
CA ARG A 153 9.94 5.92 -2.39
C ARG A 153 8.46 6.25 -2.25
N ASP A 154 7.90 6.94 -3.22
CA ASP A 154 6.49 7.29 -3.24
C ASP A 154 5.94 7.27 -4.66
N MET A 155 4.61 7.19 -4.75
CA MET A 155 3.87 7.15 -6.02
C MET A 155 2.54 7.86 -5.86
N VAL A 156 1.99 8.36 -6.97
CA VAL A 156 0.63 8.88 -7.04
C VAL A 156 0.02 8.57 -8.40
N LEU A 157 -1.27 8.23 -8.41
CA LEU A 157 -2.05 8.11 -9.65
C LEU A 157 -2.72 9.44 -9.96
N THR A 158 -2.81 9.78 -11.24
CA THR A 158 -3.65 10.90 -11.67
C THR A 158 -5.13 10.60 -11.39
N PRO A 159 -5.98 11.63 -11.11
CA PRO A 159 -7.39 11.41 -10.80
C PRO A 159 -8.19 10.72 -11.90
N ASP A 160 -7.75 10.86 -13.15
CA ASP A 160 -8.33 10.18 -14.32
C ASP A 160 -7.84 8.73 -14.50
N GLY A 161 -6.92 8.28 -13.65
CA GLY A 161 -6.37 6.93 -13.68
C GLY A 161 -5.47 6.62 -14.89
N ARG A 162 -5.05 7.65 -15.67
CA ARG A 162 -4.27 7.44 -16.89
C ARG A 162 -2.78 7.33 -16.68
N TYR A 163 -2.27 7.86 -15.57
CA TYR A 163 -0.84 7.91 -15.29
C TYR A 163 -0.53 7.52 -13.85
N LEU A 164 0.58 6.80 -13.66
CA LEU A 164 1.26 6.60 -12.39
C LEU A 164 2.55 7.43 -12.39
N LEU A 165 2.70 8.31 -11.41
CA LEU A 165 3.91 9.06 -11.19
C LEU A 165 4.70 8.42 -10.05
N VAL A 166 6.00 8.19 -10.25
CA VAL A 166 6.89 7.53 -9.30
C VAL A 166 7.99 8.52 -8.89
N ALA A 167 8.17 8.71 -7.59
CA ALA A 167 9.27 9.50 -7.03
C ALA A 167 10.44 8.56 -6.69
N ASN A 168 11.49 8.61 -7.52
CA ASN A 168 12.73 7.86 -7.33
C ASN A 168 13.75 8.75 -6.60
N ARG A 169 14.09 8.35 -5.39
CA ARG A 169 14.92 9.19 -4.50
C ARG A 169 16.34 9.37 -4.99
N THR A 170 17.01 8.27 -5.36
CA THR A 170 18.45 8.28 -5.61
C THR A 170 18.77 8.65 -7.05
N GLN A 171 18.09 8.05 -8.02
CA GLN A 171 18.30 8.30 -9.45
C GLN A 171 16.97 8.18 -10.21
N GLY A 172 16.82 8.96 -11.29
CA GLY A 172 15.65 8.96 -12.16
C GLY A 172 14.65 10.07 -11.84
N GLY A 173 14.67 10.63 -10.63
CA GLY A 173 13.77 11.74 -10.25
C GLY A 173 12.30 11.33 -10.30
N LEU A 174 11.45 12.18 -10.91
CA LEU A 174 10.04 11.84 -11.16
C LEU A 174 9.90 11.16 -12.52
N VAL A 175 9.26 10.01 -12.52
CA VAL A 175 8.96 9.22 -13.72
C VAL A 175 7.46 9.05 -13.82
N SER A 176 6.88 9.30 -15.00
CA SER A 176 5.47 9.02 -15.25
C SER A 176 5.31 7.88 -16.24
N PHE A 177 4.51 6.89 -15.84
CA PHE A 177 4.08 5.77 -16.67
C PHE A 177 2.67 6.01 -17.16
N GLN A 178 2.42 5.71 -18.43
CA GLN A 178 1.06 5.56 -18.92
C GLN A 178 0.48 4.24 -18.39
N LEU A 179 -0.80 4.23 -18.04
CA LEU A 179 -1.51 3.04 -17.59
C LEU A 179 -2.47 2.52 -18.66
N ASN A 180 -2.57 1.21 -18.77
CA ASN A 180 -3.65 0.58 -19.51
C ASN A 180 -4.93 0.63 -18.66
N PRO A 181 -5.99 1.33 -19.09
CA PRO A 181 -7.19 1.49 -18.28
C PRO A 181 -7.98 0.19 -18.08
N GLU A 182 -7.81 -0.80 -18.94
CA GLU A 182 -8.53 -2.07 -18.85
C GLU A 182 -7.80 -3.11 -18.00
N THR A 183 -6.46 -3.16 -18.12
CA THR A 183 -5.64 -4.17 -17.43
C THR A 183 -4.95 -3.63 -16.19
N GLY A 184 -4.83 -2.31 -16.02
CA GLY A 184 -4.09 -1.66 -14.93
C GLY A 184 -2.58 -1.71 -15.08
N GLU A 185 -2.07 -2.33 -16.13
CA GLU A 185 -0.63 -2.49 -16.35
C GLU A 185 0.04 -1.15 -16.66
N LEU A 186 1.29 -1.01 -16.18
CA LEU A 186 2.17 0.07 -16.60
C LEU A 186 2.62 -0.20 -18.03
N LEU A 187 2.42 0.80 -18.87
CA LEU A 187 2.92 0.84 -20.25
C LEU A 187 4.26 1.60 -20.30
N ASP A 188 4.48 2.33 -21.38
CA ASP A 188 5.72 3.08 -21.58
C ASP A 188 5.88 4.25 -20.59
N ILE A 189 7.13 4.58 -20.30
CA ILE A 189 7.49 5.81 -19.61
C ILE A 189 7.26 6.98 -20.58
N CYS A 190 6.34 7.87 -20.23
CA CYS A 190 5.99 9.02 -21.06
C CYS A 190 6.71 10.32 -20.65
N SER A 191 7.25 10.38 -19.42
CA SER A 191 8.01 11.57 -18.98
C SER A 191 9.01 11.23 -17.88
N ARG A 192 10.09 12.01 -17.84
CA ARG A 192 11.09 12.01 -16.77
C ARG A 192 11.44 13.46 -16.42
N VAL A 193 11.37 13.79 -15.14
CA VAL A 193 11.70 15.13 -14.64
C VAL A 193 12.77 15.00 -13.55
N PRO A 194 13.88 15.74 -13.63
CA PRO A 194 14.87 15.77 -12.57
C PRO A 194 14.25 16.25 -11.25
N ALA A 195 14.35 15.44 -10.22
CA ALA A 195 13.91 15.75 -8.86
C ALA A 195 14.81 14.96 -7.88
N PRO A 196 16.03 15.46 -7.63
CA PRO A 196 16.96 14.77 -6.75
C PRO A 196 16.40 14.68 -5.32
N GLU A 197 16.62 13.54 -4.67
CA GLU A 197 16.15 13.23 -3.31
C GLU A 197 14.63 13.30 -3.13
N ALA A 198 13.82 13.08 -4.19
CA ALA A 198 12.38 13.05 -4.10
C ALA A 198 11.90 11.91 -3.19
N VAL A 199 11.18 12.23 -2.11
CA VAL A 199 10.72 11.25 -1.10
C VAL A 199 9.21 11.18 -0.97
N SER A 200 8.49 12.17 -1.48
CA SER A 200 7.03 12.22 -1.45
C SER A 200 6.50 13.01 -2.65
N ILE A 201 5.29 12.66 -3.10
CA ILE A 201 4.62 13.29 -4.23
C ILE A 201 3.14 13.47 -3.93
N VAL A 202 2.63 14.67 -4.15
CA VAL A 202 1.23 15.05 -3.94
C VAL A 202 0.73 15.83 -5.15
N LEU A 203 -0.47 15.49 -5.61
CA LEU A 203 -1.14 16.25 -6.68
C LEU A 203 -1.96 17.39 -6.06
N SER A 204 -1.84 18.58 -6.64
CA SER A 204 -2.72 19.70 -6.32
C SER A 204 -4.14 19.39 -6.75
N GLN A 205 -5.13 19.68 -5.91
CA GLN A 205 -6.56 19.55 -6.23
C GLN A 205 -7.14 20.79 -6.90
N HIS A 206 -6.30 21.79 -7.26
CA HIS A 206 -6.79 22.96 -7.96
C HIS A 206 -7.14 22.58 -9.40
N THR A 207 -8.43 22.65 -9.72
CA THR A 207 -8.92 22.72 -11.11
C THR A 207 -8.44 24.05 -11.69
N ILE A 208 -7.58 24.00 -12.71
CA ILE A 208 -7.21 25.16 -13.50
C ILE A 208 -8.36 25.49 -14.45
#